data_ec66378f64acb443308fbef5d1b72417
#
_entry.id   ec66378f64acb443308fbef5d1b72417
#
_cell.length_a   1.000
_cell.length_b   1.000
_cell.length_c   1.000
_cell.angle_alpha   90.00
_cell.angle_beta   90.00
_cell.angle_gamma   90.00
#
_symmetry.space_group_name_H-M   'P 1'
#
loop_
_entity.id
_entity.type
_entity.pdbx_description
1 polymer ?
#
loop_
_entity_poly.entity_id
_entity_poly.type
_entity_poly.pdbx_seq_one_letter_code
_entity_poly.pdbx_strand_id
1 'polypeptide(L)'
;KILIMDDPTRGVDVGAKYEIYTLINELAERGVSIIMISSELEEVLGMSDSIMVMHEGRSNGTLAAAEATQEKIMALATNIA
;
A
#
# COMPACT_ATOMS: atom_id res chain seq x y z
N LYS A 1 15.37 -10.79 -1.12
CA LYS A 1 14.19 -11.14 -1.93
C LYS A 1 13.21 -9.97 -1.99
N ILE A 2 12.58 -9.81 -3.13
CA ILE A 2 11.54 -8.83 -3.35
C ILE A 2 10.27 -9.58 -3.75
N LEU A 3 9.18 -9.32 -3.04
CA LEU A 3 7.87 -9.88 -3.35
C LEU A 3 6.95 -8.78 -3.82
N ILE A 4 6.31 -8.96 -4.96
CA ILE A 4 5.35 -8.02 -5.52
C ILE A 4 3.95 -8.63 -5.39
N MET A 5 3.04 -7.93 -4.73
CA MET A 5 1.66 -8.38 -4.53
C MET A 5 0.71 -7.34 -5.12
N ASP A 6 -0.10 -7.76 -6.07
CA ASP A 6 -1.07 -6.90 -6.74
C ASP A 6 -2.47 -7.13 -6.19
N ASP A 7 -3.00 -6.15 -5.49
CA ASP A 7 -4.31 -6.19 -4.84
C ASP A 7 -4.54 -7.50 -4.06
N PRO A 8 -3.67 -7.85 -3.10
CA PRO A 8 -3.69 -9.17 -2.47
C PRO A 8 -4.97 -9.48 -1.69
N THR A 9 -5.72 -8.47 -1.30
CA THR A 9 -6.94 -8.62 -0.51
C THR A 9 -8.22 -8.35 -1.29
N ARG A 10 -8.11 -8.17 -2.60
CA ARG A 10 -9.25 -7.86 -3.45
C ARG A 10 -10.27 -9.00 -3.44
N GLY A 11 -11.53 -8.69 -3.11
CA GLY A 11 -12.59 -9.67 -3.06
C GLY A 11 -12.56 -10.59 -1.85
N VAL A 12 -11.66 -10.33 -0.91
CA VAL A 12 -11.49 -11.13 0.30
C VAL A 12 -12.29 -10.51 1.44
N ASP A 13 -12.92 -11.32 2.28
CA ASP A 13 -13.68 -10.79 3.42
C ASP A 13 -12.75 -10.25 4.52
N VAL A 14 -13.34 -9.50 5.45
CA VAL A 14 -12.57 -8.79 6.50
C VAL A 14 -11.70 -9.72 7.34
N GLY A 15 -12.23 -10.87 7.75
CA GLY A 15 -11.47 -11.81 8.58
C GLY A 15 -10.26 -12.37 7.86
N ALA A 16 -10.44 -12.75 6.59
CA ALA A 16 -9.34 -13.29 5.78
C ALA A 16 -8.30 -12.23 5.43
N LYS A 17 -8.70 -10.96 5.33
CA LYS A 17 -7.74 -9.87 5.10
C LYS A 17 -6.70 -9.79 6.21
N TYR A 18 -7.11 -9.92 7.47
CA TYR A 18 -6.18 -9.87 8.59
C TYR A 18 -5.17 -11.00 8.56
N GLU A 19 -5.56 -12.18 8.09
CA GLU A 19 -4.62 -13.29 7.92
C GLU A 19 -3.56 -12.95 6.88
N ILE A 20 -3.97 -12.33 5.78
CA ILE A 20 -3.05 -11.89 4.73
C ILE A 20 -2.10 -10.81 5.26
N TYR A 21 -2.58 -9.85 6.03
CA TYR A 21 -1.74 -8.81 6.61
C TYR A 21 -0.71 -9.39 7.59
N THR A 22 -1.12 -10.36 8.39
CA THR A 22 -0.21 -11.05 9.31
C THR A 22 0.90 -11.75 8.55
N LEU A 23 0.57 -12.43 7.46
CA LEU A 23 1.54 -13.11 6.61
C LEU A 23 2.54 -12.12 6.00
N ILE A 24 2.05 -10.99 5.50
CA ILE A 24 2.89 -9.94 4.91
C ILE A 24 3.86 -9.40 5.96
N ASN A 25 3.38 -9.13 7.17
CA ASN A 25 4.21 -8.63 8.26
C ASN A 25 5.29 -9.64 8.66
N GLU A 26 4.95 -10.93 8.72
CA GLU A 26 5.91 -11.98 9.02
C GLU A 26 7.01 -12.06 7.97
N LEU A 27 6.66 -11.97 6.69
CA LEU A 27 7.63 -11.97 5.61
C LEU A 27 8.56 -10.75 5.69
N ALA A 28 8.01 -9.59 5.98
CA ALA A 28 8.80 -8.38 6.15
C ALA A 28 9.79 -8.49 7.31
N GLU A 29 9.37 -9.08 8.43
CA GLU A 29 10.23 -9.31 9.59
C GLU A 29 11.38 -10.27 9.26
N ARG A 30 11.18 -11.17 8.30
CA ARG A 30 12.20 -12.11 7.84
C ARG A 30 13.16 -11.52 6.82
N GLY A 31 13.03 -10.23 6.54
CA GLY A 31 13.91 -9.54 5.60
C GLY A 31 13.46 -9.53 4.15
N VAL A 32 12.21 -9.93 3.87
CA VAL A 32 11.66 -9.84 2.53
C VAL A 32 11.18 -8.42 2.27
N SER A 33 11.63 -7.82 1.18
CA SER A 33 11.14 -6.51 0.74
C SER A 33 9.83 -6.71 -0.01
N ILE A 34 8.79 -5.99 0.37
CA ILE A 34 7.46 -6.18 -0.19
C ILE A 34 6.99 -4.93 -0.90
N ILE A 35 6.56 -5.10 -2.15
CA ILE A 35 5.88 -4.06 -2.91
C ILE A 35 4.42 -4.48 -3.03
N MET A 36 3.54 -3.73 -2.38
CA MET A 36 2.11 -4.02 -2.40
C MET A 36 1.39 -2.98 -3.23
N ILE A 37 0.63 -3.43 -4.21
CA ILE A 37 -0.21 -2.58 -5.04
C ILE A 37 -1.63 -2.71 -4.52
N SER A 38 -2.25 -1.61 -4.13
CA SER A 38 -3.59 -1.64 -3.57
C SER A 38 -4.40 -0.43 -4.04
N SER A 39 -5.67 -0.68 -4.31
CA SER A 39 -6.65 0.38 -4.59
C SER A 39 -7.41 0.79 -3.32
N GLU A 40 -7.17 0.12 -2.21
CA GLU A 40 -7.83 0.43 -0.94
C GLU A 40 -6.95 1.32 -0.08
N LEU A 41 -7.42 2.54 0.16
CA LEU A 41 -6.65 3.56 0.86
C LEU A 41 -6.31 3.17 2.29
N GLU A 42 -7.24 2.57 3.01
CA GLU A 42 -7.01 2.12 4.38
C GLU A 42 -5.92 1.06 4.47
N GLU A 43 -5.88 0.15 3.49
CA GLU A 43 -4.86 -0.88 3.42
C GLU A 43 -3.49 -0.27 3.20
N VAL A 44 -3.39 0.67 2.26
CA VAL A 44 -2.15 1.38 1.96
C VAL A 44 -1.63 2.11 3.19
N LEU A 45 -2.50 2.85 3.87
CA LEU A 45 -2.11 3.61 5.06
C LEU A 45 -1.71 2.71 6.23
N GLY A 46 -2.39 1.57 6.40
CA GLY A 46 -2.15 0.68 7.52
C GLY A 46 -0.97 -0.25 7.37
N MET A 47 -0.57 -0.56 6.13
CA MET A 47 0.42 -1.60 5.86
C MET A 47 1.77 -1.08 5.35
N SER A 48 1.84 0.15 4.90
CA SER A 48 3.01 0.65 4.18
C SER A 48 3.96 1.44 5.05
N ASP A 49 5.26 1.33 4.78
CA ASP A 49 6.30 2.19 5.35
C ASP A 49 6.51 3.41 4.46
N SER A 50 6.40 3.20 3.16
CA SER A 50 6.53 4.25 2.14
C SER A 50 5.44 4.04 1.09
N ILE A 51 4.86 5.12 0.63
CA ILE A 51 3.71 5.08 -0.29
C ILE A 51 4.06 5.85 -1.55
N MET A 52 4.01 5.16 -2.68
CA MET A 52 4.13 5.78 -3.99
C MET A 52 2.74 5.92 -4.58
N VAL A 53 2.39 7.13 -5.00
CA VAL A 53 1.08 7.40 -5.60
C VAL A 53 1.24 7.50 -7.11
N MET A 54 0.42 6.74 -7.83
CA MET A 54 0.43 6.71 -9.29
C MET A 54 -0.77 7.47 -9.85
N HIS A 55 -0.55 8.15 -10.96
CA HIS A 55 -1.59 8.82 -11.72
C HIS A 55 -1.31 8.68 -13.20
N GLU A 56 -2.25 8.10 -13.93
CA GLU A 56 -2.14 7.90 -15.38
C GLU A 56 -0.81 7.27 -15.83
N GLY A 57 -0.38 6.22 -15.14
CA GLY A 57 0.84 5.49 -15.47
C GLY A 57 2.13 6.14 -15.02
N ARG A 58 2.07 7.21 -14.25
CA ARG A 58 3.25 7.92 -13.73
C ARG A 58 3.24 7.97 -12.21
N SER A 59 4.44 7.94 -11.63
CA SER A 59 4.59 8.24 -10.21
C SER A 59 4.37 9.73 -10.00
N ASN A 60 3.39 10.08 -9.19
CA ASN A 60 3.05 11.48 -8.91
C ASN A 60 3.55 11.96 -7.56
N GLY A 61 4.26 11.13 -6.85
CA GLY A 61 4.87 11.46 -5.57
C GLY A 61 5.03 10.26 -4.68
N THR A 62 5.94 10.37 -3.72
CA THR A 62 6.20 9.35 -2.71
C THR A 62 6.11 10.00 -1.34
N LEU A 63 5.40 9.34 -0.42
CA LEU A 63 5.20 9.81 0.95
C LEU A 63 5.70 8.76 1.92
N ALA A 64 6.37 9.19 3.00
CA ALA A 64 6.63 8.32 4.13
C ALA A 64 5.31 8.06 4.86
N ALA A 65 5.13 6.86 5.39
CA ALA A 65 3.88 6.49 6.07
C ALA A 65 3.51 7.47 7.19
N ALA A 66 4.50 7.94 7.93
CA ALA A 66 4.29 8.89 9.03
C ALA A 66 3.73 10.24 8.56
N GLU A 67 3.94 10.60 7.30
CA GLU A 67 3.49 11.86 6.72
C GLU A 67 2.25 11.71 5.87
N ALA A 68 1.89 10.46 5.53
CA ALA A 68 0.79 10.19 4.62
C ALA A 68 -0.56 10.37 5.30
N THR A 69 -1.44 11.08 4.61
CA THR A 69 -2.84 11.23 4.99
C THR A 69 -3.69 10.89 3.79
N GLN A 70 -4.95 10.59 4.05
CA GLN A 70 -5.91 10.32 2.99
C GLN A 70 -5.98 11.49 2.01
N GLU A 71 -5.99 12.72 2.53
CA GLU A 71 -6.04 13.93 1.71
C GLU A 71 -4.80 14.07 0.81
N LYS A 72 -3.61 13.84 1.36
CA LYS A 72 -2.37 13.93 0.59
C LYS A 72 -2.31 12.90 -0.52
N ILE A 73 -2.70 11.68 -0.22
CA ILE A 73 -2.71 10.59 -1.22
C ILE A 73 -3.71 10.91 -2.33
N MET A 74 -4.91 11.34 -1.97
CA MET A 74 -5.94 11.66 -2.96
C MET A 74 -5.54 12.85 -3.83
N ALA A 75 -4.90 13.85 -3.26
CA ALA A 75 -4.40 14.99 -4.03
C ALA A 75 -3.39 14.55 -5.11
N LEU A 76 -2.48 13.65 -4.75
CA LEU A 76 -1.51 13.11 -5.70
C LEU A 76 -2.18 12.17 -6.73
N ALA A 77 -3.10 11.34 -6.30
CA ALA A 77 -3.78 10.39 -7.18
C ALA A 77 -4.65 11.07 -8.23
N THR A 78 -5.24 12.21 -7.89
CA THR A 78 -6.10 12.96 -8.79
C THR A 78 -5.38 14.11 -9.50
N ASN A 79 -4.10 14.30 -9.17
CA ASN A 79 -3.27 15.39 -9.71
C ASN A 79 -3.85 16.79 -9.44
N ILE A 80 -4.51 16.94 -8.30
CA ILE A 80 -4.98 18.24 -7.81
C ILE A 80 -3.91 18.77 -6.86
N ALA A 81 -3.18 19.74 -7.32
CA ALA A 81 -2.10 20.33 -6.54
C ALA A 81 -2.62 21.34 -5.52
#